data_408e4d713acfeb5b1b589c5a16541055
#
_entry.id   408e4d713acfeb5b1b589c5a16541055
#
_cell.length_a   1.000
_cell.length_b   1.000
_cell.length_c   1.000
_cell.angle_alpha   90.00
_cell.angle_beta   90.00
_cell.angle_gamma   90.00
#
_symmetry.space_group_name_H-M   'P 1'
#
loop_
_entity.id
_entity.type
_entity.pdbx_description
1 polymer ?
#
loop_
_entity_poly.entity_id
_entity_poly.type
_entity_poly.pdbx_seq_one_letter_code
_entity_poly.pdbx_strand_id
1 'polypeptide(L)'
;MTKAELIDKMAADAKITKMAAGKALDAFMDGVTKALKKKEGKVTLVGFGTFAKAHRKARTGRNPQTGKPIKIKACNVVKFRPGKKLRDDV
;
A
#
# COMPACT_ATOMS: atom_id res chain seq x y z
N MET A 1 -12.41 8.56 -4.70
CA MET A 1 -11.32 9.55 -4.95
C MET A 1 -10.27 8.91 -5.84
N THR A 2 -9.85 9.62 -6.87
CA THR A 2 -8.80 9.16 -7.77
C THR A 2 -7.44 9.78 -7.39
N LYS A 3 -6.36 9.28 -8.00
CA LYS A 3 -5.03 9.87 -7.82
C LYS A 3 -5.03 11.35 -8.21
N ALA A 4 -5.69 11.71 -9.32
CA ALA A 4 -5.77 13.09 -9.78
C ALA A 4 -6.47 13.99 -8.75
N GLU A 5 -7.57 13.54 -8.19
CA GLU A 5 -8.30 14.28 -7.16
C GLU A 5 -7.48 14.45 -5.89
N LEU A 6 -6.72 13.42 -5.51
CA LEU A 6 -5.83 13.49 -4.37
C LEU A 6 -4.70 14.50 -4.60
N ILE A 7 -4.14 14.54 -5.80
CA ILE A 7 -3.10 15.51 -6.16
C ILE A 7 -3.66 16.94 -6.07
N ASP A 8 -4.87 17.17 -6.56
CA ASP A 8 -5.52 18.47 -6.49
C ASP A 8 -5.68 18.93 -5.03
N LYS A 9 -6.13 18.03 -4.16
CA LYS A 9 -6.26 18.32 -2.73
C LYS A 9 -4.92 18.62 -2.08
N MET A 10 -3.90 17.83 -2.38
CA MET A 10 -2.55 18.02 -1.84
C MET A 10 -1.98 19.36 -2.27
N ALA A 11 -2.14 19.73 -3.54
CA ALA A 11 -1.66 21.00 -4.06
C ALA A 11 -2.34 22.18 -3.36
N ALA A 12 -3.64 22.10 -3.18
CA ALA A 12 -4.41 23.15 -2.51
C ALA A 12 -4.03 23.30 -1.03
N ASP A 13 -3.96 22.19 -0.31
CA ASP A 13 -3.68 22.21 1.13
C ASP A 13 -2.25 22.61 1.44
N ALA A 14 -1.28 22.16 0.62
CA ALA A 14 0.13 22.48 0.81
C ALA A 14 0.55 23.78 0.13
N LYS A 15 -0.35 24.41 -0.63
CA LYS A 15 -0.09 25.64 -1.40
C LYS A 15 1.09 25.46 -2.35
N ILE A 16 1.10 24.34 -3.07
CA ILE A 16 2.09 24.01 -4.09
C ILE A 16 1.39 23.77 -5.42
N THR A 17 2.18 23.68 -6.50
CA THR A 17 1.62 23.37 -7.82
C THR A 17 1.16 21.91 -7.88
N LYS A 18 0.24 21.60 -8.81
CA LYS A 18 -0.19 20.23 -9.05
C LYS A 18 0.99 19.33 -9.48
N MET A 19 1.93 19.90 -10.26
CA MET A 19 3.14 19.18 -10.67
C MET A 19 3.99 18.79 -9.44
N ALA A 20 4.22 19.73 -8.53
CA ALA A 20 4.96 19.46 -7.30
C ALA A 20 4.24 18.43 -6.42
N ALA A 21 2.92 18.55 -6.29
CA ALA A 21 2.11 17.61 -5.52
C ALA A 21 2.17 16.20 -6.13
N GLY A 22 2.09 16.10 -7.46
CA GLY A 22 2.20 14.82 -8.17
C GLY A 22 3.54 14.15 -7.95
N LYS A 23 4.62 14.91 -8.05
CA LYS A 23 5.97 14.41 -7.77
C LYS A 23 6.14 13.96 -6.33
N ALA A 24 5.59 14.72 -5.39
CA ALA A 24 5.63 14.36 -3.97
C ALA A 24 4.89 13.06 -3.70
N LEU A 25 3.72 12.88 -4.29
CA LEU A 25 2.95 11.65 -4.14
C LEU A 25 3.67 10.45 -4.77
N ASP A 26 4.26 10.63 -5.95
CA ASP A 26 5.04 9.56 -6.60
C ASP A 26 6.26 9.19 -5.76
N ALA A 27 6.95 10.16 -5.18
CA ALA A 27 8.08 9.91 -4.28
C ALA A 27 7.65 9.15 -3.04
N PHE A 28 6.48 9.48 -2.48
CA PHE A 28 5.92 8.78 -1.34
C PHE A 28 5.65 7.30 -1.67
N MET A 29 4.97 7.05 -2.79
CA MET A 29 4.67 5.68 -3.21
C MET A 29 5.93 4.87 -3.50
N ASP A 30 6.92 5.48 -4.15
CA ASP A 30 8.21 4.85 -4.42
C ASP A 30 8.95 4.53 -3.12
N GLY A 31 8.95 5.45 -2.17
CA GLY A 31 9.56 5.26 -0.86
C GLY A 31 8.93 4.09 -0.10
N VAL A 32 7.60 4.00 -0.11
CA VAL A 32 6.88 2.88 0.51
C VAL A 32 7.26 1.57 -0.18
N THR A 33 7.28 1.55 -1.51
CA THR A 33 7.63 0.36 -2.27
C THR A 33 9.05 -0.12 -1.96
N LYS A 34 10.01 0.79 -1.95
CA LYS A 34 11.41 0.45 -1.63
C LYS A 34 11.59 -0.04 -0.21
N ALA A 35 10.89 0.58 0.74
CA ALA A 35 10.95 0.15 2.14
C ALA A 35 10.37 -1.26 2.31
N LEU A 36 9.30 -1.58 1.60
CA LEU A 36 8.66 -2.90 1.67
C LEU A 36 9.47 -3.99 0.96
N LYS A 37 10.39 -3.64 0.07
CA LYS A 37 11.29 -4.62 -0.57
C LYS A 37 12.33 -5.17 0.40
N LYS A 38 12.63 -4.49 1.48
CA LYS A 38 13.56 -4.95 2.51
C LYS A 38 12.99 -6.15 3.23
N LYS A 39 13.86 -6.98 3.83
CA LYS A 39 13.49 -8.24 4.46
C LYS A 39 12.39 -8.10 5.51
N GLU A 40 12.46 -7.08 6.32
CA GLU A 40 11.42 -6.76 7.32
C GLU A 40 10.76 -5.42 6.99
N GLY A 41 10.28 -5.31 5.73
CA GLY A 41 9.74 -4.08 5.21
C GLY A 41 8.50 -3.60 5.97
N LYS A 42 8.59 -2.38 6.50
CA LYS A 42 7.50 -1.77 7.25
C LYS A 42 7.61 -0.25 7.14
N VAL A 43 6.48 0.39 6.90
CA VAL A 43 6.41 1.85 6.87
C VAL A 43 5.32 2.28 7.84
N THR A 44 5.72 2.98 8.90
CA THR A 44 4.78 3.47 9.91
C THR A 44 4.55 4.96 9.72
N LEU A 45 3.30 5.33 9.55
CA LEU A 45 2.86 6.73 9.47
C LEU A 45 2.05 7.04 10.72
N VAL A 46 2.66 7.76 11.64
CA VAL A 46 2.02 8.10 12.91
C VAL A 46 0.72 8.88 12.64
N GLY A 47 -0.36 8.44 13.25
CA GLY A 47 -1.68 9.06 13.08
C GLY A 47 -2.43 8.60 11.83
N PHE A 48 -1.82 7.78 10.98
CA PHE A 48 -2.47 7.26 9.78
C PHE A 48 -2.55 5.73 9.77
N GLY A 49 -1.42 5.06 9.76
CA GLY A 49 -1.39 3.61 9.74
C GLY A 49 -0.01 3.06 9.41
N THR A 50 0.06 1.77 9.20
CA THR A 50 1.29 1.06 8.91
C THR A 50 1.13 0.18 7.68
N PHE A 51 2.03 0.34 6.71
CA PHE A 51 2.19 -0.60 5.60
C PHE A 51 3.20 -1.65 6.02
N ALA A 52 2.86 -2.92 5.86
CA ALA A 52 3.74 -4.02 6.23
C ALA A 52 3.74 -5.10 5.15
N LYS A 53 4.88 -5.74 5.01
CA LYS A 53 5.02 -6.88 4.12
C LYS A 53 4.70 -8.15 4.90
N ALA A 54 3.86 -9.02 4.33
CA ALA A 54 3.59 -10.34 4.85
C ALA A 54 4.00 -11.38 3.82
N HIS A 55 4.66 -12.45 4.26
CA HIS A 55 5.05 -13.55 3.41
C HIS A 55 3.98 -14.64 3.47
N ARG A 56 3.50 -15.07 2.30
CA ARG A 56 2.60 -16.21 2.20
C ARG A 56 3.38 -17.40 1.65
N LYS A 57 3.35 -18.51 2.40
CA LYS A 57 3.99 -19.75 1.98
C LYS A 57 3.28 -20.33 0.76
N ALA A 58 4.03 -21.09 -0.05
CA ALA A 58 3.44 -21.86 -1.13
C ALA A 58 2.39 -22.82 -0.56
N ARG A 59 1.28 -22.95 -1.25
CA ARG A 59 0.19 -23.86 -0.84
C ARG A 59 -0.46 -24.48 -2.06
N THR A 60 -1.21 -25.55 -1.85
CA THR A 60 -2.03 -26.18 -2.89
C THR A 60 -3.46 -25.69 -2.73
N GLY A 61 -4.00 -25.07 -3.78
CA GLY A 61 -5.39 -24.70 -3.84
C GLY A 61 -6.14 -25.53 -4.86
N ARG A 62 -7.43 -25.29 -5.03
CA ARG A 62 -8.23 -25.92 -6.06
C ARG A 62 -8.73 -24.88 -7.07
N ASN A 63 -8.66 -25.25 -8.35
CA ASN A 63 -9.28 -24.43 -9.38
C ASN A 63 -10.80 -24.57 -9.26
N PRO A 64 -11.55 -23.48 -9.00
CA PRO A 64 -13.00 -23.55 -8.83
C PRO A 64 -13.75 -23.99 -10.09
N GLN A 65 -13.14 -23.86 -11.28
CA GLN A 65 -13.77 -24.27 -12.53
C GLN A 65 -13.56 -25.74 -12.87
N THR A 66 -12.37 -26.27 -12.60
CA THR A 66 -11.99 -27.63 -12.97
C THR A 66 -11.90 -28.59 -11.78
N GLY A 67 -11.86 -28.08 -10.56
CA GLY A 67 -11.67 -28.88 -9.36
C GLY A 67 -10.27 -29.48 -9.20
N LYS A 68 -9.37 -29.21 -10.16
CA LYS A 68 -8.00 -29.73 -10.11
C LYS A 68 -7.14 -28.94 -9.12
N PRO A 69 -6.19 -29.62 -8.44
CA PRO A 69 -5.28 -28.92 -7.54
C PRO A 69 -4.37 -27.97 -8.32
N ILE A 70 -4.16 -26.77 -7.77
CA ILE A 70 -3.27 -25.76 -8.32
C ILE A 70 -2.23 -25.46 -7.28
N LYS A 71 -0.94 -25.43 -7.68
CA LYS A 71 0.13 -24.95 -6.83
C LYS A 71 0.12 -23.43 -6.81
N ILE A 72 -0.09 -22.86 -5.62
CA ILE A 72 0.01 -21.42 -5.41
C ILE A 72 1.43 -21.16 -4.89
N LYS A 73 2.20 -20.38 -5.66
CA LYS A 73 3.59 -20.06 -5.30
C LYS A 73 3.63 -19.19 -4.04
N ALA A 74 4.72 -19.33 -3.27
CA ALA A 74 5.01 -18.40 -2.20
C ALA A 74 5.12 -16.98 -2.76
N CYS A 75 4.55 -16.02 -2.06
CA CYS A 75 4.61 -14.62 -2.47
C CYS A 75 4.60 -13.70 -1.26
N ASN A 76 5.05 -12.48 -1.48
CA ASN A 76 4.93 -11.41 -0.50
C ASN A 76 3.67 -10.61 -0.80
N VAL A 77 2.93 -10.25 0.23
CA VAL A 77 1.76 -9.40 0.10
C VAL A 77 1.94 -8.16 0.96
N VAL A 78 1.31 -7.07 0.56
CA VAL A 78 1.32 -5.83 1.31
C VAL A 78 0.04 -5.76 2.13
N LYS A 79 0.17 -5.49 3.43
CA LYS A 79 -0.97 -5.28 4.32
C LYS A 79 -0.91 -3.87 4.89
N PHE A 80 -2.06 -3.25 4.99
CA PHE A 80 -2.21 -1.95 5.62
C PHE A 80 -3.00 -2.10 6.92
N ARG A 81 -2.41 -1.63 8.03
CA ARG A 81 -3.10 -1.58 9.32
C ARG A 81 -3.41 -0.12 9.63
N PRO A 82 -4.69 0.27 9.64
CA PRO A 82 -5.04 1.65 9.98
C PRO A 82 -4.66 1.96 11.42
N GLY A 83 -4.17 3.17 11.63
CA GLY A 83 -3.88 3.66 12.97
C GLY A 83 -5.16 3.98 13.73
N LYS A 84 -5.05 4.10 15.05
CA LYS A 84 -6.20 4.41 15.89
C LYS A 84 -6.89 5.71 15.47
N LYS A 85 -6.12 6.75 15.20
CA LYS A 85 -6.65 8.04 14.77
C LYS A 85 -7.47 7.93 13.48
N LEU A 86 -6.94 7.22 12.49
CA LEU A 86 -7.65 7.04 11.22
C LEU A 86 -8.94 6.23 11.43
N ARG A 87 -8.91 5.19 12.26
CA ARG A 87 -10.09 4.39 12.56
C ARG A 87 -11.15 5.19 13.30
N ASP A 88 -10.74 6.06 14.22
CA ASP A 88 -11.65 6.89 15.00
C ASP A 88 -12.26 8.00 14.13
N ASP A 89 -11.57 8.48 13.11
CA ASP A 89 -12.00 9.56 12.23
C ASP A 89 -12.98 9.10 11.12
N VAL A 90 -13.09 7.80 10.91
CA VAL A 90 -13.97 7.26 9.84
C VAL A 90 -15.26 6.64 10.42
#